data_e8075a66e8e1771f67ad042db74eba61
#
_entry.id   e8075a66e8e1771f67ad042db74eba61
#
_cell.length_a   1.000
_cell.length_b   1.000
_cell.length_c   1.000
_cell.angle_alpha   90.00
_cell.angle_beta   90.00
_cell.angle_gamma   90.00
#
_symmetry.space_group_name_H-M   'P 1'
#
loop_
_entity.id
_entity.type
_entity.pdbx_description
1 polymer ?
#
loop_
_entity_poly.entity_id
_entity_poly.type
_entity_poly.pdbx_seq_one_letter_code
_entity_poly.pdbx_strand_id
1 'polypeptide(L)'
;MQNVTRRSFVSGVAAGVTALGALSGISHEADAQLVWQASDWKLAEFQKLVKDPARIKQVYDIVQIGDGKFLNNVKNSLNGLRFGFGVPEQQIKVAAALHGPANMLNYDDYIWEKYQIGAWLKVTDPATEKPAVRNIFYKSAVTGKAASSTDPNDRNSLLQDTSIETLHSRGVQFLSCHTATEEQARALVKHNNLTQEPEEIVHEMLAHTVPGVLVVASMVAAVALLQAEGHYTYITL
;
A
#
# COMPACT_ATOMS: atom_id res chain seq x y z
N MET A 1 21.42 -37.42 30.71
CA MET A 1 21.05 -36.35 29.74
C MET A 1 20.32 -37.04 28.59
N GLN A 2 19.00 -36.87 28.51
CA GLN A 2 18.22 -37.43 27.39
C GLN A 2 18.31 -36.46 26.21
N ASN A 3 18.69 -36.99 25.05
CA ASN A 3 18.72 -36.22 23.80
C ASN A 3 17.28 -35.93 23.34
N VAL A 4 16.81 -34.71 23.52
CA VAL A 4 15.53 -34.24 22.97
C VAL A 4 15.70 -34.00 21.48
N THR A 5 15.10 -34.84 20.65
CA THR A 5 15.13 -34.68 19.19
C THR A 5 14.08 -33.61 18.75
N ARG A 6 14.25 -33.00 17.56
CA ARG A 6 13.28 -32.06 16.99
C ARG A 6 11.84 -32.61 16.92
N ARG A 7 11.69 -33.90 16.74
CA ARG A 7 10.37 -34.59 16.76
C ARG A 7 9.68 -34.54 18.12
N SER A 8 10.45 -34.67 19.21
CA SER A 8 9.87 -34.64 20.58
C SER A 8 9.39 -33.24 20.96
N PHE A 9 10.01 -32.20 20.41
CA PHE A 9 9.57 -30.81 20.62
C PHE A 9 8.22 -30.54 19.97
N VAL A 10 8.03 -30.98 18.71
CA VAL A 10 6.76 -30.79 17.98
C VAL A 10 5.61 -31.54 18.64
N SER A 11 5.86 -32.78 19.16
CA SER A 11 4.85 -33.55 19.84
C SER A 11 4.47 -32.96 21.21
N GLY A 12 5.37 -32.27 21.89
CA GLY A 12 5.12 -31.61 23.18
C GLY A 12 4.27 -30.33 23.05
N VAL A 13 4.37 -29.62 21.93
CA VAL A 13 3.58 -28.42 21.68
C VAL A 13 2.13 -28.77 21.30
N ALA A 14 1.93 -29.87 20.57
CA ALA A 14 0.58 -30.32 20.19
C ALA A 14 -0.29 -30.73 21.39
N ALA A 15 0.31 -31.20 22.51
CA ALA A 15 -0.44 -31.61 23.70
C ALA A 15 -0.83 -30.43 24.61
N GLY A 16 -0.21 -29.26 24.46
CA GLY A 16 -0.50 -28.08 25.28
C GLY A 16 -1.61 -27.16 24.74
N VAL A 17 -2.03 -27.36 23.48
CA VAL A 17 -3.02 -26.47 22.80
C VAL A 17 -4.44 -26.95 22.96
N THR A 18 -4.67 -28.20 23.43
CA THR A 18 -6.03 -28.76 23.59
C THR A 18 -6.80 -28.29 24.82
N ALA A 19 -6.21 -27.46 25.69
CA ALA A 19 -6.89 -26.98 26.91
C ALA A 19 -7.41 -25.52 26.81
N LEU A 20 -7.25 -24.84 25.69
CA LEU A 20 -7.75 -23.48 25.46
C LEU A 20 -8.79 -23.38 24.31
N GLY A 21 -9.38 -24.48 23.94
CA GLY A 21 -10.34 -24.64 22.84
C GLY A 21 -11.77 -24.27 23.17
N ALA A 22 -12.05 -23.09 23.71
CA ALA A 22 -13.44 -22.62 23.86
C ALA A 22 -13.56 -21.10 23.61
N LEU A 23 -12.74 -20.53 22.72
CA LEU A 23 -12.97 -19.16 22.26
C LEU A 23 -12.79 -19.10 20.73
N SER A 24 -13.98 -18.94 20.09
CA SER A 24 -14.22 -18.49 18.74
C SER A 24 -13.61 -19.34 17.61
N GLY A 25 -14.49 -20.06 16.95
CA GLY A 25 -14.28 -20.62 15.61
C GLY A 25 -14.04 -19.53 14.55
N ILE A 26 -12.84 -19.02 14.50
CA ILE A 26 -12.25 -18.50 13.29
C ILE A 26 -11.27 -19.58 12.86
N SER A 27 -11.78 -20.55 12.10
CA SER A 27 -10.90 -21.33 11.24
C SER A 27 -10.32 -20.34 10.24
N HIS A 28 -9.13 -19.81 10.48
CA HIS A 28 -8.29 -19.39 9.40
C HIS A 28 -7.94 -20.67 8.64
N GLU A 29 -8.79 -21.08 7.70
CA GLU A 29 -8.30 -21.84 6.57
C GLU A 29 -7.19 -20.96 6.01
N ALA A 30 -5.96 -21.45 6.12
CA ALA A 30 -4.85 -20.89 5.39
C ALA A 30 -5.19 -21.16 3.92
N ASP A 31 -5.91 -20.21 3.30
CA ASP A 31 -6.14 -20.25 1.85
C ASP A 31 -4.77 -20.44 1.23
N ALA A 32 -4.62 -21.48 0.40
CA ALA A 32 -3.36 -21.74 -0.28
C ALA A 32 -2.95 -20.45 -0.99
N GLN A 33 -1.72 -20.03 -0.72
CA GLN A 33 -1.16 -18.84 -1.38
C GLN A 33 -1.22 -19.11 -2.88
N LEU A 34 -1.81 -18.18 -3.65
CA LEU A 34 -1.87 -18.30 -5.10
C LEU A 34 -0.46 -18.46 -5.67
N VAL A 35 -0.32 -19.25 -6.72
CA VAL A 35 0.97 -19.44 -7.40
C VAL A 35 1.38 -18.10 -8.01
N TRP A 36 2.46 -17.53 -7.51
CA TRP A 36 2.98 -16.27 -7.99
C TRP A 36 3.44 -16.39 -9.44
N GLN A 37 2.91 -15.51 -10.28
CA GLN A 37 3.41 -15.37 -11.64
C GLN A 37 4.39 -14.20 -11.67
N ALA A 38 5.63 -14.46 -12.00
CA ALA A 38 6.68 -13.44 -12.04
C ALA A 38 6.39 -12.28 -13.02
N SER A 39 5.40 -12.45 -13.92
CA SER A 39 4.90 -11.40 -14.81
C SER A 39 4.06 -10.32 -14.09
N ASP A 40 3.52 -10.62 -12.92
CA ASP A 40 2.58 -9.74 -12.21
C ASP A 40 3.29 -8.57 -11.51
N TRP A 41 4.60 -8.64 -11.35
CA TRP A 41 5.40 -7.57 -10.75
C TRP A 41 6.68 -7.28 -11.55
N LYS A 42 7.15 -6.05 -11.44
CA LYS A 42 8.29 -5.54 -12.19
C LYS A 42 9.56 -5.54 -11.33
N LEU A 43 10.20 -6.70 -11.19
CA LEU A 43 11.38 -6.86 -10.34
C LEU A 43 12.51 -5.88 -10.68
N ALA A 44 12.76 -5.64 -11.98
CA ALA A 44 13.82 -4.73 -12.40
C ALA A 44 13.58 -3.27 -11.96
N GLU A 45 12.33 -2.79 -12.01
CA GLU A 45 11.96 -1.47 -11.51
C GLU A 45 12.08 -1.39 -9.98
N PHE A 46 11.67 -2.43 -9.27
CA PHE A 46 11.84 -2.49 -7.83
C PHE A 46 13.33 -2.47 -7.44
N GLN A 47 14.18 -3.20 -8.16
CA GLN A 47 15.63 -3.16 -7.92
C GLN A 47 16.24 -1.77 -8.17
N LYS A 48 15.72 -0.99 -9.14
CA LYS A 48 16.13 0.41 -9.33
C LYS A 48 15.73 1.27 -8.13
N LEU A 49 14.54 1.05 -7.57
CA LEU A 49 14.10 1.75 -6.36
C LEU A 49 15.01 1.41 -5.16
N VAL A 50 15.34 0.14 -4.93
CA VAL A 50 16.26 -0.29 -3.86
C VAL A 50 17.63 0.39 -4.02
N LYS A 51 18.16 0.48 -5.25
CA LYS A 51 19.46 1.07 -5.57
C LYS A 51 19.43 2.57 -5.84
N ASP A 52 18.33 3.27 -5.53
CA ASP A 52 18.22 4.71 -5.75
C ASP A 52 19.37 5.47 -5.04
N PRO A 53 20.09 6.38 -5.74
CA PRO A 53 21.26 7.06 -5.19
C PRO A 53 20.93 8.22 -4.25
N ALA A 54 19.67 8.52 -3.98
CA ALA A 54 19.28 9.62 -3.10
C ALA A 54 19.89 9.46 -1.70
N ARG A 55 20.32 10.58 -1.13
CA ARG A 55 20.94 10.63 0.20
C ARG A 55 19.95 10.37 1.33
N ILE A 56 18.74 10.89 1.20
CA ILE A 56 17.65 10.70 2.18
C ILE A 56 16.60 9.81 1.53
N LYS A 57 16.43 8.63 2.11
CA LYS A 57 15.48 7.63 1.63
C LYS A 57 14.52 7.24 2.75
N GLN A 58 13.22 7.27 2.49
CA GLN A 58 12.16 6.96 3.45
C GLN A 58 11.20 5.95 2.84
N VAL A 59 10.83 4.92 3.61
CA VAL A 59 9.70 4.04 3.30
C VAL A 59 8.62 4.23 4.36
N TYR A 60 7.44 4.61 3.90
CA TYR A 60 6.22 4.69 4.70
C TYR A 60 5.48 3.37 4.59
N ASP A 61 5.29 2.70 5.72
CA ASP A 61 4.56 1.44 5.81
C ASP A 61 3.11 1.71 6.20
N ILE A 62 2.19 1.54 5.25
CA ILE A 62 0.80 1.98 5.35
C ILE A 62 -0.14 0.80 5.19
N VAL A 63 -0.82 0.44 6.27
CA VAL A 63 -1.81 -0.64 6.30
C VAL A 63 -3.24 -0.11 6.19
N GLN A 64 -3.53 1.02 6.84
CA GLN A 64 -4.87 1.60 6.90
C GLN A 64 -4.98 2.86 6.04
N ILE A 65 -6.17 3.07 5.44
CA ILE A 65 -6.45 4.30 4.67
C ILE A 65 -6.45 5.53 5.61
N GLY A 66 -7.08 5.43 6.79
CA GLY A 66 -7.03 6.44 7.85
C GLY A 66 -7.34 7.87 7.38
N ASP A 67 -8.38 8.05 6.56
CA ASP A 67 -8.76 9.32 5.91
C ASP A 67 -7.62 9.97 5.10
N GLY A 68 -6.65 9.18 4.64
CA GLY A 68 -5.52 9.66 3.86
C GLY A 68 -4.50 10.49 4.64
N LYS A 69 -4.49 10.44 5.97
CA LYS A 69 -3.57 11.22 6.81
C LYS A 69 -2.10 11.01 6.47
N PHE A 70 -1.73 9.78 6.08
CA PHE A 70 -0.35 9.48 5.69
C PHE A 70 0.11 10.30 4.46
N LEU A 71 -0.78 10.61 3.51
CA LEU A 71 -0.46 11.45 2.35
C LEU A 71 -0.02 12.85 2.78
N ASN A 72 -0.69 13.42 3.79
CA ASN A 72 -0.27 14.69 4.39
C ASN A 72 1.10 14.59 5.08
N ASN A 73 1.39 13.47 5.75
CA ASN A 73 2.68 13.25 6.39
C ASN A 73 3.80 13.11 5.34
N VAL A 74 3.56 12.41 4.23
CA VAL A 74 4.50 12.32 3.10
C VAL A 74 4.76 13.71 2.51
N LYS A 75 3.72 14.49 2.24
CA LYS A 75 3.85 15.89 1.77
C LYS A 75 4.68 16.72 2.75
N ASN A 76 4.37 16.65 4.04
CA ASN A 76 5.09 17.40 5.08
C ASN A 76 6.56 17.01 5.15
N SER A 77 6.88 15.72 5.01
CA SER A 77 8.27 15.26 4.96
C SER A 77 9.01 15.81 3.75
N LEU A 78 8.42 15.74 2.55
CA LEU A 78 9.02 16.31 1.34
C LEU A 78 9.27 17.83 1.49
N ASN A 79 8.29 18.56 1.98
CA ASN A 79 8.41 20.01 2.20
C ASN A 79 9.42 20.34 3.29
N GLY A 80 9.39 19.63 4.40
CA GLY A 80 10.33 19.81 5.52
C GLY A 80 11.77 19.56 5.10
N LEU A 81 12.04 18.45 4.41
CA LEU A 81 13.38 18.14 3.92
C LEU A 81 13.85 19.19 2.92
N ARG A 82 13.02 19.53 1.94
CA ARG A 82 13.41 20.49 0.88
C ARG A 82 13.55 21.91 1.40
N PHE A 83 12.53 22.45 2.04
CA PHE A 83 12.45 23.88 2.40
C PHE A 83 12.92 24.16 3.82
N GLY A 84 12.73 23.23 4.76
CA GLY A 84 13.17 23.39 6.15
C GLY A 84 14.63 23.03 6.36
N PHE A 85 15.07 21.92 5.77
CA PHE A 85 16.44 21.40 5.94
C PHE A 85 17.36 21.60 4.72
N GLY A 86 16.87 22.23 3.65
CA GLY A 86 17.67 22.55 2.49
C GLY A 86 18.18 21.34 1.69
N VAL A 87 17.51 20.20 1.78
CA VAL A 87 17.90 19.00 1.02
C VAL A 87 17.42 19.14 -0.42
N PRO A 88 18.31 19.07 -1.42
CA PRO A 88 17.91 19.12 -2.82
C PRO A 88 16.91 17.99 -3.16
N GLU A 89 15.91 18.32 -3.99
CA GLU A 89 14.83 17.38 -4.34
C GLU A 89 15.36 16.05 -4.88
N GLN A 90 16.40 16.11 -5.73
CA GLN A 90 17.04 14.93 -6.33
C GLN A 90 17.76 14.02 -5.30
N GLN A 91 17.97 14.51 -4.08
CA GLN A 91 18.56 13.77 -2.97
C GLN A 91 17.53 13.19 -2.01
N ILE A 92 16.24 13.30 -2.34
CA ILE A 92 15.13 12.76 -1.54
C ILE A 92 14.44 11.67 -2.34
N LYS A 93 14.28 10.49 -1.75
CA LYS A 93 13.48 9.41 -2.31
C LYS A 93 12.50 8.88 -1.25
N VAL A 94 11.23 8.83 -1.62
CA VAL A 94 10.17 8.32 -0.76
C VAL A 94 9.48 7.15 -1.46
N ALA A 95 9.30 6.05 -0.73
CA ALA A 95 8.45 4.94 -1.11
C ALA A 95 7.25 4.89 -0.15
N ALA A 96 6.04 4.79 -0.70
CA ALA A 96 4.80 4.55 0.04
C ALA A 96 4.39 3.10 -0.17
N ALA A 97 4.62 2.26 0.83
CA ALA A 97 4.36 0.83 0.82
C ALA A 97 2.92 0.59 1.28
N LEU A 98 1.99 0.45 0.33
CA LEU A 98 0.57 0.28 0.61
C LEU A 98 0.20 -1.20 0.61
N HIS A 99 -0.31 -1.70 1.73
CA HIS A 99 -0.83 -3.06 1.85
C HIS A 99 -2.05 -3.12 2.80
N GLY A 100 -2.64 -4.31 3.02
CA GLY A 100 -3.91 -4.36 3.71
C GLY A 100 -4.96 -3.43 3.06
N PRO A 101 -5.88 -2.82 3.81
CA PRO A 101 -6.87 -1.87 3.27
C PRO A 101 -6.29 -0.72 2.44
N ALA A 102 -5.10 -0.21 2.81
CA ALA A 102 -4.46 0.88 2.07
C ALA A 102 -4.03 0.50 0.65
N ASN A 103 -3.86 -0.80 0.36
CA ASN A 103 -3.55 -1.26 -1.00
C ASN A 103 -4.61 -0.83 -2.03
N MET A 104 -5.88 -0.64 -1.60
CA MET A 104 -6.96 -0.20 -2.48
C MET A 104 -6.77 1.22 -3.04
N LEU A 105 -5.89 2.02 -2.45
CA LEU A 105 -5.53 3.34 -2.98
C LEU A 105 -4.70 3.28 -4.27
N ASN A 106 -4.14 2.11 -4.59
CA ASN A 106 -3.38 1.88 -5.81
C ASN A 106 -4.25 1.64 -7.05
N TYR A 107 -5.58 1.57 -6.90
CA TYR A 107 -6.50 1.25 -7.99
C TYR A 107 -7.35 2.45 -8.41
N ASP A 108 -7.74 2.46 -9.68
CA ASP A 108 -8.53 3.54 -10.29
C ASP A 108 -10.02 3.51 -9.91
N ASP A 109 -10.76 4.48 -10.42
CA ASP A 109 -12.19 4.66 -10.13
C ASP A 109 -13.04 3.46 -10.60
N TYR A 110 -12.60 2.75 -11.66
CA TYR A 110 -13.31 1.58 -12.15
C TYR A 110 -13.38 0.46 -11.10
N ILE A 111 -12.26 0.16 -10.45
CA ILE A 111 -12.22 -0.84 -9.36
C ILE A 111 -13.03 -0.37 -8.16
N TRP A 112 -12.94 0.91 -7.81
CA TRP A 112 -13.68 1.48 -6.68
C TRP A 112 -15.20 1.40 -6.89
N GLU A 113 -15.68 1.71 -8.09
CA GLU A 113 -17.10 1.64 -8.44
C GLU A 113 -17.58 0.20 -8.54
N LYS A 114 -16.93 -0.62 -9.37
CA LYS A 114 -17.34 -2.01 -9.67
C LYS A 114 -17.45 -2.86 -8.43
N TYR A 115 -16.46 -2.78 -7.55
CA TYR A 115 -16.38 -3.62 -6.35
C TYR A 115 -16.88 -2.91 -5.09
N GLN A 116 -17.48 -1.73 -5.20
CA GLN A 116 -18.06 -0.96 -4.10
C GLN A 116 -17.06 -0.75 -2.93
N ILE A 117 -15.82 -0.40 -3.27
CA ILE A 117 -14.70 -0.31 -2.31
C ILE A 117 -15.01 0.65 -1.18
N GLY A 118 -15.64 1.81 -1.48
CA GLY A 118 -15.99 2.79 -0.44
C GLY A 118 -17.00 2.24 0.58
N ALA A 119 -17.96 1.43 0.14
CA ALA A 119 -18.92 0.78 1.05
C ALA A 119 -18.20 -0.30 1.90
N TRP A 120 -17.37 -1.12 1.26
CA TRP A 120 -16.62 -2.19 1.92
C TRP A 120 -15.66 -1.66 2.99
N LEU A 121 -14.87 -0.64 2.67
CA LEU A 121 -13.88 -0.06 3.57
C LEU A 121 -14.39 1.13 4.38
N LYS A 122 -15.67 1.47 4.27
CA LYS A 122 -16.32 2.60 4.97
C LYS A 122 -15.65 3.95 4.66
N VAL A 123 -15.24 4.14 3.42
CA VAL A 123 -14.71 5.41 2.92
C VAL A 123 -15.86 6.24 2.37
N THR A 124 -16.07 7.41 2.94
CA THR A 124 -17.13 8.35 2.52
C THR A 124 -16.54 9.40 1.58
N ASP A 125 -17.20 9.65 0.45
CA ASP A 125 -16.87 10.78 -0.42
C ASP A 125 -17.41 12.07 0.21
N PRO A 126 -16.54 13.03 0.59
CA PRO A 126 -16.96 14.26 1.25
C PRO A 126 -17.83 15.17 0.37
N ALA A 127 -17.81 14.97 -0.95
CA ALA A 127 -18.66 15.75 -1.86
C ALA A 127 -20.11 15.26 -1.92
N THR A 128 -20.35 13.98 -1.63
CA THR A 128 -21.68 13.36 -1.74
C THR A 128 -22.22 12.87 -0.39
N GLU A 129 -21.39 12.78 0.63
CA GLU A 129 -21.67 12.19 1.96
C GLU A 129 -22.13 10.71 1.86
N LYS A 130 -21.78 10.04 0.76
CA LYS A 130 -22.10 8.62 0.49
C LYS A 130 -20.81 7.80 0.43
N PRO A 131 -20.91 6.46 0.49
CA PRO A 131 -19.75 5.60 0.20
C PRO A 131 -19.10 5.98 -1.12
N ALA A 132 -17.79 6.13 -1.12
CA ALA A 132 -17.05 6.55 -2.29
C ALA A 132 -17.13 5.50 -3.42
N VAL A 133 -17.55 5.94 -4.59
CA VAL A 133 -17.54 5.13 -5.83
C VAL A 133 -16.32 5.40 -6.71
N ARG A 134 -15.37 6.19 -6.19
CA ARG A 134 -14.13 6.55 -6.85
C ARG A 134 -13.00 6.66 -5.85
N ASN A 135 -11.77 6.59 -6.32
CA ASN A 135 -10.59 6.80 -5.48
C ASN A 135 -10.43 8.30 -5.19
N ILE A 136 -11.06 8.77 -4.12
CA ILE A 136 -11.06 10.19 -3.72
C ILE A 136 -9.68 10.74 -3.33
N PHE A 137 -8.68 9.86 -3.16
CA PHE A 137 -7.32 10.21 -2.79
C PHE A 137 -6.38 10.37 -3.99
N TYR A 138 -6.82 9.93 -5.19
CA TYR A 138 -5.93 9.85 -6.35
C TYR A 138 -5.75 11.21 -7.04
N LYS A 139 -6.83 11.86 -7.45
CA LYS A 139 -6.77 13.07 -8.27
C LYS A 139 -6.48 14.33 -7.47
N SER A 140 -5.63 15.20 -8.04
CA SER A 140 -5.41 16.55 -7.52
C SER A 140 -6.68 17.40 -7.64
N ALA A 141 -7.00 18.12 -6.56
CA ALA A 141 -8.00 19.17 -6.59
C ALA A 141 -7.40 20.55 -6.99
N VAL A 142 -6.08 20.64 -7.04
CA VAL A 142 -5.37 21.87 -7.38
C VAL A 142 -5.29 22.03 -8.90
N THR A 143 -5.83 23.13 -9.42
CA THR A 143 -5.96 23.36 -10.87
C THR A 143 -5.54 24.80 -11.26
N GLY A 144 -5.40 25.05 -12.56
CA GLY A 144 -5.14 26.38 -13.10
C GLY A 144 -3.79 26.97 -12.68
N LYS A 145 -3.76 28.24 -12.31
CA LYS A 145 -2.50 28.95 -11.92
C LYS A 145 -1.88 28.37 -10.64
N ALA A 146 -2.69 27.83 -9.73
CA ALA A 146 -2.21 27.20 -8.51
C ALA A 146 -1.34 25.96 -8.81
N ALA A 147 -1.64 25.23 -9.89
CA ALA A 147 -0.87 24.06 -10.31
C ALA A 147 0.57 24.38 -10.76
N SER A 148 0.90 25.64 -11.00
CA SER A 148 2.26 26.10 -11.33
C SER A 148 2.97 26.82 -10.19
N SER A 149 2.29 27.02 -9.04
CA SER A 149 2.90 27.67 -7.88
C SER A 149 4.00 26.80 -7.27
N THR A 150 5.17 27.40 -7.09
CA THR A 150 6.33 26.80 -6.42
C THR A 150 6.53 27.34 -5.00
N ASP A 151 5.62 28.20 -4.52
CA ASP A 151 5.65 28.71 -3.16
C ASP A 151 5.12 27.65 -2.17
N PRO A 152 5.94 27.17 -1.25
CA PRO A 152 5.52 26.18 -0.25
C PRO A 152 4.51 26.74 0.78
N ASN A 153 4.34 28.06 0.85
CA ASN A 153 3.42 28.72 1.76
C ASN A 153 2.07 29.06 1.10
N ASP A 154 1.97 28.96 -0.21
CA ASP A 154 0.70 29.11 -0.92
C ASP A 154 -0.18 27.88 -0.72
N ARG A 155 -1.32 28.05 -0.05
CA ARG A 155 -2.28 26.98 0.23
C ARG A 155 -2.82 26.29 -1.02
N ASN A 156 -2.81 26.95 -2.14
CA ASN A 156 -3.30 26.43 -3.42
C ASN A 156 -2.18 25.88 -4.31
N SER A 157 -0.95 25.84 -3.80
CA SER A 157 0.19 25.27 -4.52
C SER A 157 0.12 23.74 -4.58
N LEU A 158 0.64 23.15 -5.66
CA LEU A 158 0.86 21.69 -5.71
C LEU A 158 1.77 21.17 -4.59
N LEU A 159 2.61 22.06 -4.01
CA LEU A 159 3.44 21.70 -2.86
C LEU A 159 2.62 21.45 -1.60
N GLN A 160 1.35 21.87 -1.55
CA GLN A 160 0.41 21.62 -0.45
C GLN A 160 -0.60 20.51 -0.79
N ASP A 161 -0.67 20.09 -2.04
CA ASP A 161 -1.56 19.03 -2.45
C ASP A 161 -1.08 17.66 -1.92
N THR A 162 -2.03 16.85 -1.46
CA THR A 162 -1.79 15.54 -0.85
C THR A 162 -2.31 14.39 -1.72
N SER A 163 -2.76 14.67 -2.95
CA SER A 163 -3.22 13.61 -3.84
C SER A 163 -2.06 12.66 -4.22
N ILE A 164 -2.40 11.40 -4.46
CA ILE A 164 -1.45 10.39 -4.93
C ILE A 164 -0.81 10.84 -6.25
N GLU A 165 -1.61 11.43 -7.17
CA GLU A 165 -1.15 11.95 -8.45
C GLU A 165 -0.06 13.02 -8.26
N THR A 166 -0.28 13.99 -7.37
CA THR A 166 0.71 15.05 -7.10
C THR A 166 1.94 14.51 -6.37
N LEU A 167 1.76 13.68 -5.35
CA LEU A 167 2.89 13.10 -4.63
C LEU A 167 3.74 12.22 -5.54
N HIS A 168 3.10 11.46 -6.44
CA HIS A 168 3.81 10.70 -7.47
C HIS A 168 4.61 11.62 -8.41
N SER A 169 4.03 12.72 -8.91
CA SER A 169 4.73 13.69 -9.73
C SER A 169 5.92 14.36 -9.02
N ARG A 170 5.90 14.39 -7.68
CA ARG A 170 7.00 14.85 -6.81
C ARG A 170 8.01 13.75 -6.46
N GLY A 171 7.97 12.60 -7.14
CA GLY A 171 8.95 11.52 -7.02
C GLY A 171 8.66 10.47 -5.95
N VAL A 172 7.48 10.50 -5.31
CA VAL A 172 7.05 9.41 -4.41
C VAL A 172 6.73 8.17 -5.23
N GLN A 173 7.35 7.04 -4.89
CA GLN A 173 7.02 5.75 -5.49
C GLN A 173 5.95 5.05 -4.64
N PHE A 174 4.76 4.90 -5.19
CA PHE A 174 3.71 4.10 -4.57
C PHE A 174 3.90 2.63 -4.94
N LEU A 175 3.80 1.77 -3.93
CA LEU A 175 3.95 0.31 -4.08
C LEU A 175 2.61 -0.36 -3.79
N SER A 176 2.25 -1.34 -4.61
CA SER A 176 1.10 -2.23 -4.44
C SER A 176 1.57 -3.62 -4.06
N CYS A 177 0.92 -4.23 -3.09
CA CYS A 177 1.23 -5.58 -2.62
C CYS A 177 0.41 -6.63 -3.37
N HIS A 178 1.06 -7.50 -4.14
CA HIS A 178 0.36 -8.57 -4.86
C HIS A 178 -0.37 -9.53 -3.91
N THR A 179 0.28 -9.94 -2.81
CA THR A 179 -0.37 -10.79 -1.79
C THR A 179 -1.62 -10.13 -1.22
N ALA A 180 -1.58 -8.82 -0.91
CA ALA A 180 -2.77 -8.12 -0.44
C ALA A 180 -3.86 -8.03 -1.53
N THR A 181 -3.49 -7.90 -2.81
CA THR A 181 -4.44 -7.93 -3.93
C THR A 181 -5.18 -9.26 -4.00
N GLU A 182 -4.48 -10.39 -3.83
CA GLU A 182 -5.09 -11.72 -3.77
C GLU A 182 -6.06 -11.85 -2.59
N GLU A 183 -5.65 -11.44 -1.40
CA GLU A 183 -6.50 -11.47 -0.20
C GLU A 183 -7.75 -10.60 -0.38
N GLN A 184 -7.58 -9.42 -0.98
CA GLN A 184 -8.67 -8.49 -1.28
C GLN A 184 -9.63 -9.05 -2.32
N ALA A 185 -9.13 -9.70 -3.38
CA ALA A 185 -9.97 -10.34 -4.39
C ALA A 185 -10.90 -11.39 -3.75
N ARG A 186 -10.34 -12.26 -2.89
CA ARG A 186 -11.15 -13.25 -2.13
C ARG A 186 -12.18 -12.59 -1.21
N ALA A 187 -11.79 -11.51 -0.54
CA ALA A 187 -12.70 -10.77 0.33
C ALA A 187 -13.83 -10.09 -0.47
N LEU A 188 -13.54 -9.55 -1.65
CA LEU A 188 -14.52 -8.92 -2.55
C LEU A 188 -15.52 -9.93 -3.10
N VAL A 189 -15.09 -11.15 -3.45
CA VAL A 189 -16.00 -12.26 -3.82
C VAL A 189 -17.03 -12.49 -2.72
N LYS A 190 -16.59 -12.61 -1.47
CA LYS A 190 -17.47 -12.84 -0.32
C LYS A 190 -18.36 -11.63 -0.04
N HIS A 191 -17.79 -10.42 -0.05
CA HIS A 191 -18.51 -9.18 0.29
C HIS A 191 -19.63 -8.86 -0.71
N ASN A 192 -19.35 -9.01 -2.00
CA ASN A 192 -20.28 -8.65 -3.08
C ASN A 192 -21.09 -9.85 -3.63
N ASN A 193 -20.94 -11.06 -3.04
CA ASN A 193 -21.56 -12.30 -3.51
C ASN A 193 -21.28 -12.55 -5.01
N LEU A 194 -20.03 -12.39 -5.43
CA LEU A 194 -19.62 -12.56 -6.82
C LEU A 194 -19.52 -14.04 -7.18
N THR A 195 -19.70 -14.33 -8.47
CA THR A 195 -19.47 -15.66 -9.06
C THR A 195 -18.13 -15.75 -9.80
N GLN A 196 -17.39 -14.64 -9.89
CA GLN A 196 -16.06 -14.59 -10.47
C GLN A 196 -15.05 -15.32 -9.59
N GLU A 197 -14.08 -15.98 -10.24
CA GLU A 197 -12.94 -16.54 -9.52
C GLU A 197 -12.03 -15.41 -9.01
N PRO A 198 -11.43 -15.55 -7.82
CA PRO A 198 -10.54 -14.53 -7.26
C PRO A 198 -9.40 -14.13 -8.21
N GLU A 199 -8.86 -15.08 -8.98
CA GLU A 199 -7.78 -14.87 -9.95
C GLU A 199 -8.17 -13.88 -11.06
N GLU A 200 -9.41 -13.95 -11.53
CA GLU A 200 -9.93 -13.02 -12.54
C GLU A 200 -9.99 -11.60 -11.98
N ILE A 201 -10.38 -11.47 -10.71
CA ILE A 201 -10.44 -10.19 -10.01
C ILE A 201 -9.01 -9.65 -9.81
N VAL A 202 -8.05 -10.49 -9.44
CA VAL A 202 -6.62 -10.09 -9.33
C VAL A 202 -6.14 -9.52 -10.66
N HIS A 203 -6.34 -10.22 -11.76
CA HIS A 203 -5.93 -9.74 -13.08
C HIS A 203 -6.57 -8.40 -13.44
N GLU A 204 -7.85 -8.25 -13.15
CA GLU A 204 -8.56 -7.00 -13.40
C GLU A 204 -8.01 -5.85 -12.52
N MET A 205 -7.80 -6.10 -11.24
CA MET A 205 -7.19 -5.10 -10.34
C MET A 205 -5.80 -4.68 -10.82
N LEU A 206 -4.96 -5.63 -11.23
CA LEU A 206 -3.62 -5.33 -11.75
C LEU A 206 -3.66 -4.51 -13.05
N ALA A 207 -4.66 -4.74 -13.92
CA ALA A 207 -4.88 -3.96 -15.13
C ALA A 207 -5.37 -2.53 -14.85
N HIS A 208 -5.94 -2.28 -13.67
CA HIS A 208 -6.54 -1.02 -13.24
C HIS A 208 -5.75 -0.34 -12.11
N THR A 209 -4.45 -0.59 -12.02
CA THR A 209 -3.58 0.21 -11.13
C THR A 209 -3.47 1.64 -11.64
N VAL A 210 -3.49 2.61 -10.73
CA VAL A 210 -3.27 4.02 -11.11
C VAL A 210 -1.85 4.20 -11.69
N PRO A 211 -1.65 5.16 -12.61
CA PRO A 211 -0.37 5.36 -13.26
C PRO A 211 0.79 5.54 -12.26
N GLY A 212 1.91 4.89 -12.54
CA GLY A 212 3.13 5.00 -11.75
C GLY A 212 3.21 4.10 -10.52
N VAL A 213 2.18 3.33 -10.21
CA VAL A 213 2.23 2.32 -9.15
C VAL A 213 3.15 1.17 -9.56
N LEU A 214 3.97 0.73 -8.63
CA LEU A 214 4.85 -0.42 -8.80
C LEU A 214 4.33 -1.59 -7.97
N VAL A 215 3.91 -2.65 -8.63
CA VAL A 215 3.48 -3.89 -7.97
C VAL A 215 4.71 -4.66 -7.48
N VAL A 216 4.67 -5.12 -6.24
CA VAL A 216 5.68 -6.00 -5.62
C VAL A 216 5.03 -7.30 -5.16
N ALA A 217 5.78 -8.41 -5.17
CA ALA A 217 5.25 -9.72 -4.82
C ALA A 217 4.65 -9.76 -3.40
N SER A 218 5.40 -9.24 -2.42
CA SER A 218 4.99 -9.14 -1.01
C SER A 218 5.52 -7.85 -0.41
N MET A 219 4.65 -7.07 0.24
CA MET A 219 5.05 -5.78 0.78
C MET A 219 6.03 -5.91 1.94
N VAL A 220 5.81 -6.85 2.84
CA VAL A 220 6.72 -7.06 3.98
C VAL A 220 8.12 -7.44 3.54
N ALA A 221 8.25 -8.24 2.47
CA ALA A 221 9.55 -8.57 1.87
C ALA A 221 10.16 -7.36 1.15
N ALA A 222 9.35 -6.59 0.42
CA ALA A 222 9.81 -5.37 -0.25
C ALA A 222 10.34 -4.33 0.74
N VAL A 223 9.63 -4.10 1.85
CA VAL A 223 10.07 -3.19 2.92
C VAL A 223 11.39 -3.67 3.53
N ALA A 224 11.54 -4.97 3.79
CA ALA A 224 12.79 -5.53 4.30
C ALA A 224 13.98 -5.27 3.35
N LEU A 225 13.79 -5.44 2.03
CA LEU A 225 14.83 -5.15 1.03
C LEU A 225 15.13 -3.64 0.93
N LEU A 226 14.10 -2.79 0.97
CA LEU A 226 14.29 -1.34 0.98
C LEU A 226 15.12 -0.90 2.20
N GLN A 227 14.89 -1.49 3.37
CA GLN A 227 15.67 -1.18 4.57
C GLN A 227 17.09 -1.76 4.51
N ALA A 228 17.23 -3.07 4.25
CA ALA A 228 18.49 -3.78 4.36
C ALA A 228 19.48 -3.41 3.25
N GLU A 229 19.03 -3.36 2.00
CA GLU A 229 19.85 -3.10 0.83
C GLU A 229 19.74 -1.66 0.34
N GLY A 230 18.53 -1.10 0.43
CA GLY A 230 18.25 0.26 -0.02
C GLY A 230 18.57 1.34 1.01
N HIS A 231 18.80 0.99 2.27
CA HIS A 231 19.04 1.92 3.39
C HIS A 231 17.92 2.95 3.58
N TYR A 232 16.67 2.54 3.35
CA TYR A 232 15.50 3.38 3.62
C TYR A 232 15.22 3.46 5.13
N THR A 233 14.97 4.67 5.62
CA THR A 233 14.43 4.88 6.96
C THR A 233 12.96 4.43 6.98
N TYR A 234 12.62 3.55 7.91
CA TYR A 234 11.26 3.03 8.08
C TYR A 234 10.40 3.98 8.89
N ILE A 235 9.20 4.27 8.40
CA ILE A 235 8.20 5.12 9.05
C ILE A 235 6.86 4.38 9.01
N THR A 236 6.27 4.13 10.18
CA THR A 236 4.90 3.60 10.33
C THR A 236 3.96 4.69 10.83
N LEU A 237 2.68 4.65 10.40
CA LEU A 237 1.67 5.67 10.71
C LEU A 237 0.33 5.03 11.06
#